data_d376795ba97516d7406367ddfbd937c5
#
_entry.id   d376795ba97516d7406367ddfbd937c5
#
_cell.length_a   1.000
_cell.length_b   1.000
_cell.length_c   1.000
_cell.angle_alpha   90.00
_cell.angle_beta   90.00
_cell.angle_gamma   90.00
#
_symmetry.space_group_name_H-M   'P 1'
#
loop_
_entity.id
_entity.type
_entity.pdbx_description
1 polymer ?
#
loop_
_entity_poly.entity_id
_entity_poly.type
_entity_poly.pdbx_seq_one_letter_code
_entity_poly.pdbx_strand_id
1 'polypeptide(L)'
;ATGQRFSSYPEEELNPVTTEDGIRLKSNVALQYHTEKDEIKYMSAYVDSVQSGTYRIVRQDNVLRVYYTMGFDPESIFLPMVFTEEVFEQRIKANLNGSQNRQLAKHYALYSPENKGDDFADKLKDYPALEHQALYIYTSSYDMVTVKSVASLMQKAGYTAEEYESDTADLEVESSGLMPAGFVIPLELELTETGLSARVLMDRVETSNESDQLVEIYLLEFFGAAEQNEGDFLG
;
A
#
# COMPACT_ATOMS: atom_id res chain seq x y z
N ALA A 1 -12.91 16.26 34.96
CA ALA A 1 -13.08 16.02 33.50
C ALA A 1 -14.48 16.51 33.11
N THR A 2 -14.60 17.37 32.11
CA THR A 2 -15.87 18.00 31.68
C THR A 2 -16.82 17.03 31.01
N GLY A 3 -16.39 15.79 30.68
CA GLY A 3 -17.18 14.80 29.95
C GLY A 3 -17.34 15.12 28.46
N GLN A 4 -16.73 16.20 28.01
CA GLN A 4 -16.79 16.63 26.61
C GLN A 4 -16.03 15.65 25.72
N ARG A 5 -16.67 15.18 24.67
CA ARG A 5 -16.07 14.30 23.65
C ARG A 5 -15.78 15.13 22.40
N PHE A 6 -14.64 14.92 21.82
CA PHE A 6 -14.29 15.43 20.50
C PHE A 6 -14.17 14.22 19.57
N SER A 7 -14.86 14.27 18.44
CA SER A 7 -14.73 13.28 17.36
C SER A 7 -13.94 13.88 16.22
N SER A 8 -13.22 13.03 15.50
CA SER A 8 -12.57 13.43 14.24
C SER A 8 -13.52 13.41 13.05
N TYR A 9 -14.74 12.90 13.23
CA TYR A 9 -15.81 12.87 12.23
C TYR A 9 -17.18 12.71 12.88
N PRO A 10 -18.28 13.12 12.24
CA PRO A 10 -19.65 12.86 12.66
C PRO A 10 -19.98 11.36 12.58
N GLU A 11 -20.51 10.76 13.65
CA GLU A 11 -20.73 9.31 13.72
C GLU A 11 -21.88 8.80 12.86
N GLU A 12 -22.91 9.62 12.60
CA GLU A 12 -24.18 9.16 12.01
C GLU A 12 -24.21 9.17 10.47
N GLU A 13 -23.42 10.02 9.79
CA GLU A 13 -23.52 10.21 8.35
C GLU A 13 -22.55 9.37 7.51
N LEU A 14 -21.63 8.65 8.13
CA LEU A 14 -20.48 8.03 7.44
C LEU A 14 -20.56 6.51 7.27
N ASN A 15 -21.74 5.92 7.19
CA ASN A 15 -21.86 4.47 6.97
C ASN A 15 -22.83 4.15 5.82
N PRO A 16 -22.36 3.54 4.71
CA PRO A 16 -20.96 3.20 4.34
C PRO A 16 -20.21 4.38 3.74
N VAL A 17 -18.94 4.56 4.14
CA VAL A 17 -18.06 5.56 3.57
C VAL A 17 -17.52 5.06 2.24
N THR A 18 -18.08 5.56 1.17
CA THR A 18 -17.66 5.21 -0.20
C THR A 18 -17.25 6.44 -1.02
N THR A 19 -17.49 7.65 -0.49
CA THR A 19 -17.11 8.90 -1.16
C THR A 19 -15.70 9.32 -0.74
N GLU A 20 -15.00 10.02 -1.62
CA GLU A 20 -13.67 10.55 -1.34
C GLU A 20 -13.65 11.45 -0.09
N ASP A 21 -14.63 12.36 0.02
CA ASP A 21 -14.76 13.23 1.20
C ASP A 21 -15.00 12.45 2.49
N GLY A 22 -15.82 11.40 2.43
CA GLY A 22 -16.07 10.55 3.60
C GLY A 22 -14.83 9.77 4.03
N ILE A 23 -14.00 9.32 3.08
CA ILE A 23 -12.70 8.68 3.35
C ILE A 23 -11.75 9.67 4.04
N ARG A 24 -11.67 10.91 3.53
CA ARG A 24 -10.87 11.97 4.14
C ARG A 24 -11.32 12.29 5.57
N LEU A 25 -12.63 12.43 5.79
CA LEU A 25 -13.21 12.66 7.12
C LEU A 25 -12.85 11.58 8.15
N LYS A 26 -12.75 10.30 7.74
CA LYS A 26 -12.38 9.18 8.62
C LYS A 26 -10.88 9.04 8.84
N SER A 27 -10.06 9.75 8.08
CA SER A 27 -8.61 9.60 8.13
C SER A 27 -7.96 10.59 9.09
N ASN A 28 -7.28 10.10 10.12
CA ASN A 28 -6.47 10.93 10.99
C ASN A 28 -5.18 11.42 10.32
N VAL A 29 -4.71 10.66 9.34
CA VAL A 29 -3.55 10.99 8.50
C VAL A 29 -3.88 10.62 7.07
N ALA A 30 -3.50 11.49 6.15
CA ALA A 30 -3.48 11.23 4.72
C ALA A 30 -2.21 11.80 4.11
N LEU A 31 -1.84 11.38 2.92
CA LEU A 31 -0.65 11.86 2.24
C LEU A 31 -0.84 11.97 0.74
N GLN A 32 -0.04 12.83 0.13
CA GLN A 32 0.19 12.85 -1.31
C GLN A 32 1.66 12.54 -1.59
N TYR A 33 1.92 11.83 -2.67
CA TYR A 33 3.25 11.48 -3.12
C TYR A 33 3.33 11.53 -4.66
N HIS A 34 4.53 11.81 -5.17
CA HIS A 34 4.85 11.65 -6.58
C HIS A 34 5.37 10.25 -6.82
N THR A 35 4.84 9.59 -7.84
CA THR A 35 5.40 8.33 -8.35
C THR A 35 6.62 8.63 -9.24
N GLU A 36 7.40 7.61 -9.56
CA GLU A 36 8.49 7.70 -10.53
C GLU A 36 8.05 8.29 -11.90
N LYS A 37 6.78 8.08 -12.27
CA LYS A 37 6.19 8.63 -13.51
C LYS A 37 5.69 10.08 -13.38
N ASP A 38 6.06 10.76 -12.29
CA ASP A 38 5.62 12.12 -11.96
C ASP A 38 4.09 12.27 -11.83
N GLU A 39 3.40 11.20 -11.47
CA GLU A 39 1.97 11.24 -11.15
C GLU A 39 1.78 11.52 -9.66
N ILE A 40 0.87 12.44 -9.33
CA ILE A 40 0.45 12.66 -7.95
C ILE A 40 -0.58 11.60 -7.56
N LYS A 41 -0.31 10.88 -6.48
CA LYS A 41 -1.19 9.89 -5.87
C LYS A 41 -1.54 10.28 -4.43
N TYR A 42 -2.65 9.75 -3.94
CA TYR A 42 -3.17 10.00 -2.60
C TYR A 42 -3.34 8.68 -1.85
N MET A 43 -2.99 8.67 -0.57
CA MET A 43 -3.26 7.60 0.37
C MET A 43 -3.87 8.14 1.65
N SER A 44 -4.71 7.34 2.30
CA SER A 44 -5.36 7.71 3.56
C SER A 44 -5.18 6.60 4.60
N ALA A 45 -4.94 6.99 5.84
CA ALA A 45 -4.79 6.03 6.93
C ALA A 45 -6.03 5.14 7.09
N TYR A 46 -7.23 5.64 6.80
CA TYR A 46 -8.45 4.86 6.92
C TYR A 46 -8.50 3.70 5.93
N VAL A 47 -8.32 3.97 4.63
CA VAL A 47 -8.42 2.95 3.57
C VAL A 47 -7.16 2.09 3.52
N ASP A 48 -5.99 2.73 3.48
CA ASP A 48 -4.74 2.07 3.14
C ASP A 48 -4.05 1.42 4.33
N SER A 49 -4.52 1.67 5.56
CA SER A 49 -3.96 1.09 6.78
C SER A 49 -5.03 0.50 7.71
N VAL A 50 -6.03 1.28 8.17
CA VAL A 50 -6.99 0.82 9.18
C VAL A 50 -7.88 -0.30 8.66
N GLN A 51 -8.45 -0.16 7.46
CA GLN A 51 -9.27 -1.22 6.85
C GLN A 51 -8.48 -2.49 6.57
N SER A 52 -7.19 -2.35 6.30
CA SER A 52 -6.28 -3.46 6.05
C SER A 52 -5.72 -4.08 7.33
N GLY A 53 -5.89 -3.42 8.49
CA GLY A 53 -5.32 -3.84 9.76
C GLY A 53 -3.80 -3.65 9.84
N THR A 54 -3.22 -2.83 8.97
CA THR A 54 -1.78 -2.58 8.89
C THR A 54 -1.38 -1.35 9.71
N TYR A 55 -1.76 -1.33 10.98
CA TYR A 55 -1.35 -0.28 11.92
C TYR A 55 -0.90 -0.86 13.25
N ARG A 56 -0.07 -0.12 13.98
CA ARG A 56 0.42 -0.48 15.30
C ARG A 56 0.24 0.68 16.27
N ILE A 57 -0.31 0.41 17.44
CA ILE A 57 -0.51 1.40 18.50
C ILE A 57 0.47 1.12 19.64
N VAL A 58 1.17 2.17 20.07
CA VAL A 58 2.05 2.16 21.24
C VAL A 58 1.58 3.24 22.20
N ARG A 59 1.31 2.86 23.44
CA ARG A 59 0.95 3.79 24.49
C ARG A 59 2.03 3.86 25.54
N GLN A 60 2.43 5.07 25.89
CA GLN A 60 3.38 5.33 26.98
C GLN A 60 2.96 6.59 27.73
N ASP A 61 2.58 6.43 28.99
CA ASP A 61 2.10 7.53 29.87
C ASP A 61 0.96 8.34 29.22
N ASN A 62 1.20 9.61 28.95
CA ASN A 62 0.28 10.55 28.29
C ASN A 62 0.45 10.62 26.76
N VAL A 63 1.28 9.77 26.19
CA VAL A 63 1.59 9.72 24.76
C VAL A 63 0.98 8.47 24.13
N LEU A 64 0.30 8.66 23.00
CA LEU A 64 -0.17 7.61 22.11
C LEU A 64 0.50 7.76 20.76
N ARG A 65 1.18 6.73 20.30
CA ARG A 65 1.74 6.67 18.94
C ARG A 65 0.99 5.65 18.11
N VAL A 66 0.58 6.08 16.92
CA VAL A 66 -0.02 5.20 15.92
C VAL A 66 0.89 5.19 14.70
N TYR A 67 1.40 4.03 14.36
CA TYR A 67 2.18 3.82 13.13
C TYR A 67 1.22 3.29 12.09
N TYR A 68 0.88 4.11 11.10
CA TYR A 68 0.07 3.71 9.96
C TYR A 68 0.98 3.20 8.85
N THR A 69 0.88 1.91 8.52
CA THR A 69 1.52 1.35 7.32
C THR A 69 0.50 1.43 6.18
N MET A 70 0.68 2.41 5.30
CA MET A 70 -0.20 2.73 4.17
C MET A 70 0.38 2.19 2.88
N GLY A 71 -0.45 1.50 2.08
CA GLY A 71 -0.01 0.89 0.85
C GLY A 71 0.75 -0.42 1.05
N PHE A 72 1.81 -0.63 0.29
CA PHE A 72 2.57 -1.87 0.29
C PHE A 72 3.62 -1.92 1.40
N ASP A 73 3.63 -3.02 2.14
CA ASP A 73 4.66 -3.34 3.13
C ASP A 73 5.39 -4.62 2.69
N PRO A 74 6.60 -4.51 2.14
CA PRO A 74 7.34 -5.67 1.64
C PRO A 74 7.74 -6.66 2.74
N GLU A 75 7.83 -6.24 4.01
CA GLU A 75 8.12 -7.13 5.12
C GLU A 75 6.93 -8.00 5.53
N SER A 76 5.70 -7.51 5.29
CA SER A 76 4.48 -8.22 5.69
C SER A 76 3.78 -8.93 4.54
N ILE A 77 4.03 -8.56 3.28
CA ILE A 77 3.31 -9.07 2.11
C ILE A 77 4.28 -9.43 1.01
N PHE A 78 4.38 -10.71 0.72
CA PHE A 78 5.18 -11.20 -0.40
C PHE A 78 4.40 -11.09 -1.72
N LEU A 79 4.84 -10.18 -2.60
CA LEU A 79 4.31 -9.97 -3.95
C LEU A 79 5.44 -10.14 -4.98
N PRO A 80 5.58 -11.30 -5.62
CA PRO A 80 6.54 -11.47 -6.70
C PRO A 80 6.15 -10.62 -7.91
N MET A 81 7.11 -9.88 -8.47
CA MET A 81 6.87 -8.99 -9.61
C MET A 81 7.11 -9.67 -10.95
N VAL A 82 7.98 -10.67 -10.98
CA VAL A 82 8.39 -11.35 -12.22
C VAL A 82 8.72 -12.82 -11.97
N PHE A 83 8.47 -13.64 -12.97
CA PHE A 83 8.88 -15.05 -12.99
C PHE A 83 9.43 -15.43 -14.35
N THR A 84 10.36 -16.36 -14.39
CA THR A 84 10.63 -17.09 -15.64
C THR A 84 9.41 -17.95 -15.99
N GLU A 85 9.22 -18.25 -17.28
CA GLU A 85 8.13 -19.12 -17.73
C GLU A 85 8.20 -20.49 -17.03
N GLU A 86 9.41 -21.03 -16.86
CA GLU A 86 9.61 -22.31 -16.18
C GLU A 86 9.13 -22.29 -14.72
N VAL A 87 9.53 -21.31 -13.93
CA VAL A 87 9.11 -21.17 -12.52
C VAL A 87 7.61 -21.01 -12.41
N PHE A 88 7.03 -20.13 -13.23
CA PHE A 88 5.60 -19.85 -13.18
C PHE A 88 4.74 -21.08 -13.51
N GLU A 89 5.08 -21.80 -14.60
CA GLU A 89 4.30 -22.95 -15.06
C GLU A 89 4.55 -24.20 -14.20
N GLN A 90 5.82 -24.50 -13.88
CA GLN A 90 6.17 -25.78 -13.26
C GLN A 90 6.16 -25.76 -11.74
N ARG A 91 6.44 -24.60 -11.11
CA ARG A 91 6.51 -24.52 -9.65
C ARG A 91 5.30 -23.85 -9.03
N ILE A 92 4.75 -22.81 -9.66
CA ILE A 92 3.62 -22.06 -9.09
C ILE A 92 2.31 -22.67 -9.56
N LYS A 93 2.04 -22.67 -10.86
CA LYS A 93 0.77 -23.19 -11.39
C LYS A 93 0.56 -24.67 -11.14
N ALA A 94 1.61 -25.48 -11.14
CA ALA A 94 1.51 -26.92 -10.86
C ALA A 94 1.03 -27.22 -9.41
N ASN A 95 1.28 -26.32 -8.46
CA ASN A 95 0.87 -26.46 -7.07
C ASN A 95 -0.49 -25.80 -6.74
N LEU A 96 -1.14 -25.19 -7.72
CA LEU A 96 -2.44 -24.57 -7.59
C LEU A 96 -3.53 -25.38 -8.31
N ASN A 97 -4.76 -25.34 -7.80
CA ASN A 97 -5.88 -25.93 -8.52
C ASN A 97 -6.34 -25.07 -9.70
N GLY A 98 -7.19 -25.62 -10.59
CA GLY A 98 -7.61 -24.94 -11.82
C GLY A 98 -8.34 -23.59 -11.61
N SER A 99 -9.04 -23.39 -10.47
CA SER A 99 -9.66 -22.10 -10.13
C SER A 99 -8.62 -21.07 -9.69
N GLN A 100 -7.68 -21.48 -8.84
CA GLN A 100 -6.57 -20.67 -8.37
C GLN A 100 -5.65 -20.25 -9.53
N ASN A 101 -5.36 -21.17 -10.45
CA ASN A 101 -4.59 -20.88 -11.66
C ASN A 101 -5.25 -19.82 -12.53
N ARG A 102 -6.58 -19.92 -12.76
CA ARG A 102 -7.31 -18.88 -13.50
C ARG A 102 -7.33 -17.53 -12.78
N GLN A 103 -7.36 -17.53 -11.45
CA GLN A 103 -7.27 -16.32 -10.67
C GLN A 103 -5.86 -15.69 -10.80
N LEU A 104 -4.81 -16.48 -10.63
CA LEU A 104 -3.43 -16.02 -10.72
C LEU A 104 -3.10 -15.47 -12.12
N ALA A 105 -3.54 -16.15 -13.18
CA ALA A 105 -3.31 -15.75 -14.56
C ALA A 105 -3.90 -14.38 -14.95
N LYS A 106 -4.80 -13.83 -14.14
CA LYS A 106 -5.33 -12.47 -14.35
C LYS A 106 -4.36 -11.38 -13.90
N HIS A 107 -3.39 -11.74 -13.08
CA HIS A 107 -2.47 -10.80 -12.44
C HIS A 107 -1.10 -10.79 -13.09
N TYR A 108 -0.80 -11.78 -13.94
CA TYR A 108 0.49 -11.89 -14.63
C TYR A 108 0.29 -12.05 -16.12
N ALA A 109 1.01 -11.28 -16.92
CA ALA A 109 1.05 -11.40 -18.37
C ALA A 109 2.39 -11.99 -18.82
N LEU A 110 2.33 -12.88 -19.80
CA LEU A 110 3.54 -13.44 -20.44
C LEU A 110 4.05 -12.47 -21.49
N TYR A 111 5.30 -12.04 -21.31
CA TYR A 111 6.07 -11.28 -22.29
C TYR A 111 7.16 -12.19 -22.87
N SER A 112 7.34 -12.14 -24.19
CA SER A 112 8.31 -12.99 -24.88
C SER A 112 9.02 -12.21 -25.98
N PRO A 113 10.33 -12.42 -26.19
CA PRO A 113 11.05 -11.81 -27.30
C PRO A 113 10.51 -12.22 -28.68
N GLU A 114 9.78 -13.34 -28.77
CA GLU A 114 9.17 -13.84 -30.00
C GLU A 114 7.82 -13.17 -30.31
N ASN A 115 7.13 -12.63 -29.29
CA ASN A 115 5.83 -11.98 -29.43
C ASN A 115 5.82 -10.63 -28.73
N LYS A 116 6.34 -9.61 -29.43
CA LYS A 116 6.48 -8.25 -28.90
C LYS A 116 5.17 -7.49 -29.01
N GLY A 117 4.44 -7.35 -27.90
CA GLY A 117 3.29 -6.46 -27.79
C GLY A 117 3.67 -4.97 -27.78
N ASP A 118 2.67 -4.09 -27.78
CA ASP A 118 2.87 -2.64 -27.89
C ASP A 118 3.71 -2.05 -26.72
N ASP A 119 3.62 -2.62 -25.53
CA ASP A 119 4.35 -2.21 -24.32
C ASP A 119 5.65 -2.99 -24.06
N PHE A 120 6.03 -3.89 -24.98
CA PHE A 120 7.23 -4.73 -24.80
C PHE A 120 8.52 -3.90 -24.63
N ALA A 121 8.66 -2.80 -25.37
CA ALA A 121 9.83 -1.95 -25.29
C ALA A 121 9.98 -1.25 -23.92
N ASP A 122 8.87 -0.93 -23.27
CA ASP A 122 8.88 -0.36 -21.92
C ASP A 122 9.19 -1.44 -20.89
N LYS A 123 8.60 -2.63 -21.03
CA LYS A 123 8.92 -3.78 -20.17
C LYS A 123 10.36 -4.24 -20.28
N LEU A 124 10.98 -4.12 -21.45
CA LEU A 124 12.39 -4.46 -21.65
C LEU A 124 13.34 -3.54 -20.84
N LYS A 125 12.96 -2.29 -20.60
CA LYS A 125 13.73 -1.38 -19.75
C LYS A 125 13.74 -1.83 -18.28
N ASP A 126 12.57 -2.26 -17.79
CA ASP A 126 12.40 -2.70 -16.42
C ASP A 126 12.94 -4.12 -16.18
N TYR A 127 12.94 -4.95 -17.24
CA TYR A 127 13.30 -6.37 -17.22
C TYR A 127 14.22 -6.73 -18.39
N PRO A 128 15.53 -6.42 -18.33
CA PRO A 128 16.47 -6.65 -19.42
C PRO A 128 16.53 -8.11 -19.89
N ALA A 129 16.31 -9.07 -19.00
CA ALA A 129 16.28 -10.49 -19.33
C ALA A 129 15.21 -10.86 -20.38
N LEU A 130 14.22 -10.00 -20.64
CA LEU A 130 13.25 -10.16 -21.75
C LEU A 130 13.90 -10.17 -23.14
N GLU A 131 15.12 -9.67 -23.28
CA GLU A 131 15.84 -9.76 -24.55
C GLU A 131 16.08 -11.21 -24.98
N HIS A 132 16.24 -12.11 -24.00
CA HIS A 132 16.70 -13.48 -24.22
C HIS A 132 15.73 -14.57 -23.76
N GLN A 133 14.74 -14.26 -22.93
CA GLN A 133 13.82 -15.24 -22.40
C GLN A 133 12.41 -14.66 -22.14
N ALA A 134 11.42 -15.57 -22.09
CA ALA A 134 10.05 -15.19 -21.74
C ALA A 134 9.90 -15.05 -20.22
N LEU A 135 9.15 -14.01 -19.80
CA LEU A 135 8.87 -13.71 -18.41
C LEU A 135 7.37 -13.51 -18.19
N TYR A 136 6.85 -14.01 -17.08
CA TYR A 136 5.57 -13.60 -16.52
C TYR A 136 5.78 -12.39 -15.63
N ILE A 137 5.15 -11.27 -15.96
CA ILE A 137 5.30 -10.00 -15.25
C ILE A 137 3.96 -9.62 -14.63
N TYR A 138 4.00 -9.14 -13.39
CA TYR A 138 2.84 -8.62 -12.71
C TYR A 138 2.30 -7.36 -13.42
N THR A 139 0.98 -7.35 -13.72
CA THR A 139 0.34 -6.28 -14.50
C THR A 139 -0.94 -5.73 -13.84
N SER A 140 -1.29 -6.22 -12.66
CA SER A 140 -2.49 -5.77 -11.96
C SER A 140 -2.22 -4.53 -11.12
N SER A 141 -3.30 -3.96 -10.58
CA SER A 141 -3.23 -2.85 -9.63
C SER A 141 -2.55 -3.26 -8.32
N TYR A 142 -1.97 -2.28 -7.66
CA TYR A 142 -1.33 -2.45 -6.35
C TYR A 142 -2.27 -2.14 -5.18
N ASP A 143 -3.58 -2.20 -5.41
CA ASP A 143 -4.53 -2.12 -4.30
C ASP A 143 -4.39 -3.33 -3.35
N MET A 144 -4.59 -3.09 -2.06
CA MET A 144 -4.33 -4.08 -1.02
C MET A 144 -5.20 -5.34 -1.14
N VAL A 145 -6.36 -5.26 -1.75
CA VAL A 145 -7.23 -6.44 -1.96
C VAL A 145 -6.59 -7.36 -3.00
N THR A 146 -6.17 -6.80 -4.12
CA THR A 146 -5.48 -7.52 -5.19
C THR A 146 -4.15 -8.08 -4.72
N VAL A 147 -3.32 -7.29 -4.06
CA VAL A 147 -2.00 -7.70 -3.53
C VAL A 147 -2.15 -8.85 -2.53
N LYS A 148 -3.05 -8.74 -1.55
CA LYS A 148 -3.33 -9.83 -0.59
C LYS A 148 -3.87 -11.09 -1.26
N SER A 149 -4.68 -10.95 -2.32
CA SER A 149 -5.17 -12.08 -3.10
C SER A 149 -4.01 -12.85 -3.77
N VAL A 150 -3.09 -12.14 -4.41
CA VAL A 150 -1.91 -12.74 -5.05
C VAL A 150 -0.99 -13.36 -4.01
N ALA A 151 -0.67 -12.66 -2.92
CA ALA A 151 0.16 -13.18 -1.83
C ALA A 151 -0.43 -14.49 -1.24
N SER A 152 -1.76 -14.55 -1.06
CA SER A 152 -2.44 -15.79 -0.63
C SER A 152 -2.29 -16.93 -1.64
N LEU A 153 -2.26 -16.64 -2.95
CA LEU A 153 -2.02 -17.66 -3.97
C LEU A 153 -0.56 -18.15 -3.94
N MET A 154 0.42 -17.26 -3.73
CA MET A 154 1.82 -17.65 -3.55
C MET A 154 1.98 -18.57 -2.33
N GLN A 155 1.37 -18.20 -1.20
CA GLN A 155 1.38 -19.05 0.00
C GLN A 155 0.76 -20.44 -0.26
N LYS A 156 -0.36 -20.50 -1.00
CA LYS A 156 -1.00 -21.79 -1.38
C LYS A 156 -0.17 -22.61 -2.33
N ALA A 157 0.60 -21.95 -3.21
CA ALA A 157 1.58 -22.62 -4.08
C ALA A 157 2.81 -23.13 -3.30
N GLY A 158 3.00 -22.67 -2.05
CA GLY A 158 4.18 -22.96 -1.24
C GLY A 158 5.44 -22.27 -1.74
N TYR A 159 5.28 -21.15 -2.47
CA TYR A 159 6.38 -20.38 -3.04
C TYR A 159 6.78 -19.26 -2.08
N THR A 160 8.05 -19.19 -1.74
CA THR A 160 8.59 -18.31 -0.69
C THR A 160 9.38 -17.12 -1.26
N ALA A 161 9.63 -16.11 -0.44
CA ALA A 161 10.48 -14.98 -0.80
C ALA A 161 11.93 -15.41 -1.09
N GLU A 162 12.46 -16.37 -0.31
CA GLU A 162 13.81 -16.91 -0.49
C GLU A 162 13.96 -17.63 -1.84
N GLU A 163 12.94 -18.40 -2.24
CA GLU A 163 12.91 -19.04 -3.56
C GLU A 163 12.84 -18.00 -4.68
N TYR A 164 12.03 -16.95 -4.48
CA TYR A 164 11.93 -15.85 -5.45
C TYR A 164 13.26 -15.12 -5.65
N GLU A 165 13.95 -14.77 -4.58
CA GLU A 165 15.28 -14.15 -4.64
C GLU A 165 16.26 -15.02 -5.42
N SER A 166 16.26 -16.34 -5.15
CA SER A 166 17.11 -17.30 -5.88
C SER A 166 16.75 -17.40 -7.36
N ASP A 167 15.45 -17.49 -7.68
CA ASP A 167 14.94 -17.69 -9.04
C ASP A 167 15.07 -16.42 -9.92
N THR A 168 15.20 -15.25 -9.30
CA THR A 168 15.30 -13.95 -9.99
C THR A 168 16.70 -13.35 -9.96
N ALA A 169 17.67 -14.00 -9.30
CA ALA A 169 19.02 -13.48 -9.13
C ALA A 169 19.73 -13.13 -10.47
N ASP A 170 19.45 -13.90 -11.52
CA ASP A 170 20.05 -13.72 -12.87
C ASP A 170 19.18 -12.87 -13.81
N LEU A 171 18.03 -12.36 -13.35
CA LEU A 171 17.10 -11.62 -14.24
C LEU A 171 17.46 -10.15 -14.44
N GLU A 172 18.47 -9.65 -13.72
CA GLU A 172 18.90 -8.24 -13.78
C GLU A 172 17.71 -7.28 -13.70
N VAL A 173 16.79 -7.54 -12.74
CA VAL A 173 15.60 -6.69 -12.54
C VAL A 173 16.07 -5.33 -12.02
N GLU A 174 15.85 -4.30 -12.79
CA GLU A 174 16.04 -2.95 -12.30
C GLU A 174 14.88 -2.64 -11.31
N SER A 175 15.20 -2.65 -10.01
CA SER A 175 14.21 -2.57 -8.94
C SER A 175 13.60 -1.18 -8.77
N SER A 176 14.16 -0.15 -9.40
CA SER A 176 13.63 1.21 -9.32
C SER A 176 12.25 1.30 -9.97
N GLY A 177 11.23 1.65 -9.21
CA GLY A 177 9.89 1.92 -9.71
C GLY A 177 8.98 0.70 -9.87
N LEU A 178 9.44 -0.51 -9.62
CA LEU A 178 8.61 -1.72 -9.74
C LEU A 178 7.86 -2.06 -8.46
N MET A 179 8.35 -1.60 -7.31
CA MET A 179 7.70 -1.85 -6.03
C MET A 179 6.51 -0.91 -5.85
N PRO A 180 5.37 -1.44 -5.39
CA PRO A 180 4.24 -0.59 -5.03
C PRO A 180 4.62 0.42 -3.96
N ALA A 181 4.04 1.62 -4.04
CA ALA A 181 4.23 2.64 -3.01
C ALA A 181 3.73 2.16 -1.66
N GLY A 182 4.54 2.36 -0.64
CA GLY A 182 4.18 2.10 0.74
C GLY A 182 4.88 3.07 1.68
N PHE A 183 4.13 3.53 2.69
CA PHE A 183 4.63 4.50 3.66
C PHE A 183 4.29 4.06 5.08
N VAL A 184 5.24 4.19 6.01
CA VAL A 184 4.97 4.12 7.44
C VAL A 184 4.94 5.53 8.00
N ILE A 185 3.76 5.99 8.43
CA ILE A 185 3.57 7.34 8.97
C ILE A 185 3.27 7.25 10.46
N PRO A 186 4.20 7.68 11.33
CA PRO A 186 4.01 7.71 12.78
C PRO A 186 3.31 8.98 13.23
N LEU A 187 2.06 8.85 13.67
CA LEU A 187 1.30 9.89 14.37
C LEU A 187 1.52 9.78 15.86
N GLU A 188 1.97 10.85 16.50
CA GLU A 188 2.05 10.97 17.95
C GLU A 188 0.98 11.95 18.47
N LEU A 189 0.22 11.48 19.44
CA LEU A 189 -0.76 12.27 20.18
C LEU A 189 -0.32 12.33 21.63
N GLU A 190 -0.21 13.53 22.18
CA GLU A 190 0.19 13.78 23.57
C GLU A 190 -0.85 14.62 24.30
N LEU A 191 -1.34 14.08 25.43
CA LEU A 191 -2.17 14.85 26.35
C LEU A 191 -1.29 15.75 27.19
N THR A 192 -1.50 17.06 27.06
CA THR A 192 -0.84 18.09 27.86
C THR A 192 -1.77 18.63 28.94
N GLU A 193 -1.28 19.46 29.84
CA GLU A 193 -2.10 20.12 30.85
C GLU A 193 -3.17 21.04 30.25
N THR A 194 -2.92 21.57 29.05
CA THR A 194 -3.77 22.56 28.38
C THR A 194 -4.53 22.04 27.19
N GLY A 195 -4.26 20.79 26.72
CA GLY A 195 -4.92 20.26 25.55
C GLY A 195 -4.28 19.01 24.97
N LEU A 196 -4.51 18.80 23.68
CA LEU A 196 -3.97 17.71 22.89
C LEU A 196 -2.92 18.27 21.91
N SER A 197 -1.72 17.71 21.93
CA SER A 197 -0.70 17.92 20.89
C SER A 197 -0.72 16.75 19.92
N ALA A 198 -0.72 17.05 18.63
CA ALA A 198 -0.63 16.04 17.56
C ALA A 198 0.52 16.38 16.61
N ARG A 199 1.35 15.39 16.28
CA ARG A 199 2.47 15.58 15.36
C ARG A 199 2.81 14.30 14.59
N VAL A 200 3.33 14.45 13.39
CA VAL A 200 3.97 13.39 12.64
C VAL A 200 5.47 13.39 12.98
N LEU A 201 6.02 12.22 13.32
CA LEU A 201 7.45 12.06 13.60
C LEU A 201 8.20 11.87 12.27
N MET A 202 8.58 12.98 11.62
CA MET A 202 9.15 12.99 10.26
C MET A 202 10.47 12.19 10.16
N ASP A 203 11.24 12.14 11.25
CA ASP A 203 12.48 11.35 11.35
C ASP A 203 12.25 9.83 11.38
N ARG A 204 11.00 9.41 11.46
CA ARG A 204 10.57 8.00 11.48
C ARG A 204 9.57 7.65 10.39
N VAL A 205 9.39 8.53 9.42
CA VAL A 205 8.66 8.22 8.20
C VAL A 205 9.52 7.30 7.35
N GLU A 206 8.94 6.19 6.92
CA GLU A 206 9.61 5.19 6.08
C GLU A 206 8.87 5.07 4.75
N THR A 207 9.57 4.77 3.68
CA THR A 207 9.01 4.46 2.37
C THR A 207 9.53 3.11 1.88
N SER A 208 8.67 2.33 1.24
CA SER A 208 9.05 1.05 0.61
C SER A 208 9.77 1.23 -0.73
N ASN A 209 9.64 2.40 -1.34
CA ASN A 209 10.21 2.71 -2.65
C ASN A 209 10.82 4.11 -2.63
N GLU A 210 12.13 4.20 -2.84
CA GLU A 210 12.87 5.47 -2.86
C GLU A 210 12.48 6.39 -4.02
N SER A 211 11.88 5.83 -5.08
CA SER A 211 11.39 6.61 -6.22
C SER A 211 10.10 7.35 -5.93
N ASP A 212 9.35 6.93 -4.90
CA ASP A 212 8.13 7.60 -4.49
C ASP A 212 8.44 8.74 -3.51
N GLN A 213 8.18 9.96 -3.94
CA GLN A 213 8.50 11.15 -3.16
C GLN A 213 7.27 11.65 -2.40
N LEU A 214 7.34 11.61 -1.08
CA LEU A 214 6.32 12.20 -0.21
C LEU A 214 6.27 13.72 -0.44
N VAL A 215 5.10 14.24 -0.80
CA VAL A 215 4.87 15.65 -1.11
C VAL A 215 4.22 16.37 0.06
N GLU A 216 3.14 15.78 0.61
CA GLU A 216 2.33 16.43 1.63
C GLU A 216 1.73 15.39 2.58
N ILE A 217 1.62 15.76 3.86
CA ILE A 217 0.92 14.99 4.88
C ILE A 217 -0.21 15.85 5.45
N TYR A 218 -1.42 15.34 5.42
CA TYR A 218 -2.60 15.92 6.05
C TYR A 218 -2.78 15.29 7.42
N LEU A 219 -2.76 16.11 8.46
CA LEU A 219 -2.85 15.67 9.84
C LEU A 219 -4.14 16.17 10.47
N LEU A 220 -5.01 15.25 10.94
CA LEU A 220 -6.25 15.56 11.64
C LEU A 220 -7.07 16.65 10.94
N GLU A 221 -7.17 16.59 9.63
CA GLU A 221 -7.75 17.64 8.77
C GLU A 221 -9.16 18.08 9.21
N PHE A 222 -9.93 17.15 9.76
CA PHE A 222 -11.30 17.40 10.20
C PHE A 222 -11.49 17.25 11.73
N PHE A 223 -10.41 17.35 12.49
CA PHE A 223 -10.51 17.22 13.95
C PHE A 223 -11.36 18.35 14.54
N GLY A 224 -12.41 17.94 15.27
CA GLY A 224 -13.37 18.89 15.83
C GLY A 224 -14.48 19.29 14.84
N ALA A 225 -14.58 18.67 13.68
CA ALA A 225 -15.74 18.85 12.81
C ALA A 225 -17.01 18.44 13.56
N ALA A 226 -18.05 19.26 13.44
CA ALA A 226 -19.36 19.05 14.05
C ALA A 226 -20.44 18.98 12.96
N GLU A 227 -21.54 18.31 13.27
CA GLU A 227 -22.72 18.34 12.40
C GLU A 227 -23.42 19.69 12.48
N GLN A 228 -24.16 20.04 11.43
CA GLN A 228 -24.92 21.31 11.33
C GLN A 228 -25.84 21.56 12.53
N ASN A 229 -26.26 20.51 13.23
CA ASN A 229 -27.14 20.56 14.38
C ASN A 229 -26.41 20.72 15.73
N GLU A 230 -25.10 20.58 15.76
CA GLU A 230 -24.30 20.61 17.00
C GLU A 230 -23.74 22.01 17.32
N GLY A 231 -23.89 22.96 16.44
CA GLY A 231 -23.45 24.36 16.55
C GLY A 231 -22.11 24.65 15.94
N ASP A 232 -21.95 25.88 15.45
CA ASP A 232 -20.72 26.35 14.83
C ASP A 232 -19.69 26.71 15.93
N PHE A 233 -18.55 26.03 15.95
CA PHE A 233 -17.39 26.48 16.68
C PHE A 233 -16.55 27.38 15.76
N LEU A 234 -16.68 28.68 15.96
CA LEU A 234 -15.71 29.63 15.44
C LEU A 234 -14.53 29.64 16.41
N GLY A 235 -13.40 29.04 15.97
CA GLY A 235 -12.12 29.15 16.63
C GLY A 235 -11.43 30.48 16.31
#